data_4aa9089610a134abd9f497be110aa786
#
_entry.id   4aa9089610a134abd9f497be110aa786
#
_cell.length_a   1.000
_cell.length_b   1.000
_cell.length_c   1.000
_cell.angle_alpha   90.00
_cell.angle_beta   90.00
_cell.angle_gamma   90.00
#
_symmetry.space_group_name_H-M   'P 1'
#
loop_
_entity.id
_entity.type
_entity.pdbx_description
1 polymer ?
#
loop_
_entity_poly.entity_id
_entity_poly.type
_entity_poly.pdbx_seq_one_letter_code
_entity_poly.pdbx_strand_id
1 'polypeptide(L)'
;MYILKRIILLFTFSLTMCTAVAQYYSGEHTFDGENKNEASVSLTTGKNIITGPCVGNTLHYKHYFNDHWSIDGGTNLQYTKQLYGFKAKGEYHIKVKSFHMFASGEYLFNHYHRFNTNENVANMSVRFERGYWDITLGGSLINYSMMGDHYTEPLTLTFGAHASLRPRTHRWNVGLLFRNYDDFYYENWNINWGLDFYYKIKPSWKLFGEFNIRPAGSMSQLASKYETTGKVGLIYRWK
;
A
#
# COMPACT_ATOMS: atom_id res chain seq x y z
N MET A 1 -6.88 16.50 36.95
CA MET A 1 -5.62 15.74 36.89
C MET A 1 -5.78 14.33 36.29
N TYR A 2 -6.85 13.59 36.56
CA TYR A 2 -7.09 12.22 36.02
C TYR A 2 -7.36 12.18 34.50
N ILE A 3 -8.08 13.12 33.96
CA ILE A 3 -8.41 13.21 32.52
C ILE A 3 -7.15 13.53 31.70
N LEU A 4 -6.30 14.43 32.19
CA LEU A 4 -5.06 14.80 31.51
C LEU A 4 -4.08 13.61 31.46
N LYS A 5 -4.01 12.80 32.51
CA LYS A 5 -3.20 11.56 32.51
C LYS A 5 -3.72 10.51 31.51
N ARG A 6 -5.05 10.39 31.34
CA ARG A 6 -5.63 9.47 30.34
C ARG A 6 -5.43 9.99 28.91
N ILE A 7 -5.50 11.29 28.70
CA ILE A 7 -5.20 11.90 27.38
C ILE A 7 -3.71 11.74 27.05
N ILE A 8 -2.82 11.98 28.00
CA ILE A 8 -1.37 11.76 27.80
C ILE A 8 -1.07 10.28 27.58
N LEU A 9 -1.72 9.36 28.31
CA LEU A 9 -1.55 7.91 28.11
C LEU A 9 -2.09 7.44 26.75
N LEU A 10 -3.24 7.97 26.31
CA LEU A 10 -3.79 7.73 24.98
C LEU A 10 -2.89 8.33 23.88
N PHE A 11 -2.34 9.53 24.12
CA PHE A 11 -1.43 10.18 23.18
C PHE A 11 -0.06 9.49 23.13
N THR A 12 0.51 9.06 24.25
CA THR A 12 1.74 8.26 24.25
C THR A 12 1.50 6.86 23.70
N PHE A 13 0.37 6.24 23.98
CA PHE A 13 0.00 4.95 23.38
C PHE A 13 -0.24 5.08 21.86
N SER A 14 -0.89 6.15 21.40
CA SER A 14 -1.01 6.44 19.96
C SER A 14 0.33 6.83 19.34
N LEU A 15 1.21 7.59 20.01
CA LEU A 15 2.55 7.89 19.51
C LEU A 15 3.47 6.66 19.49
N THR A 16 3.42 5.81 20.50
CA THR A 16 4.17 4.54 20.49
C THR A 16 3.57 3.52 19.52
N MET A 17 2.27 3.59 19.24
CA MET A 17 1.65 2.87 18.13
C MET A 17 1.94 3.51 16.76
N CYS A 18 2.18 4.83 16.69
CA CYS A 18 2.51 5.55 15.45
C CYS A 18 3.94 5.32 14.94
N THR A 19 4.79 4.58 15.65
CA THR A 19 6.17 4.32 15.21
C THR A 19 6.32 3.04 14.39
N ALA A 20 5.23 2.52 13.85
CA ALA A 20 5.39 1.30 13.09
C ALA A 20 4.33 1.20 12.04
N VAL A 21 4.65 1.21 10.77
CA VAL A 21 3.70 0.73 9.81
C VAL A 21 4.16 0.84 8.42
N ALA A 22 4.10 0.12 7.60
CA ALA A 22 3.66 0.15 6.26
C ALA A 22 4.05 -0.95 5.43
N GLN A 23 3.43 -1.22 4.69
CA GLN A 23 3.49 -1.75 3.37
C GLN A 23 3.09 -3.19 3.26
N TYR A 24 2.14 -3.33 2.37
CA TYR A 24 1.99 -4.41 1.44
C TYR A 24 2.08 -5.83 2.03
N TYR A 25 1.05 -6.54 1.97
CA TYR A 25 0.79 -7.90 2.41
C TYR A 25 1.72 -8.99 1.88
N SER A 26 2.78 -8.67 1.20
CA SER A 26 3.80 -9.65 0.88
C SER A 26 4.73 -9.87 2.05
N GLY A 27 4.34 -10.28 3.18
CA GLY A 27 5.13 -10.46 4.41
C GLY A 27 6.54 -11.06 4.32
N GLU A 28 7.06 -11.29 3.15
CA GLU A 28 8.43 -11.59 2.83
C GLU A 28 8.76 -10.89 1.52
N HIS A 29 9.43 -9.74 1.60
CA HIS A 29 9.84 -8.95 0.44
C HIS A 29 11.21 -9.38 -0.08
N THR A 30 11.82 -10.37 0.54
CA THR A 30 13.14 -10.86 0.18
C THR A 30 13.00 -12.11 -0.67
N PHE A 31 13.85 -12.17 -1.68
CA PHE A 31 14.10 -13.39 -2.41
C PHE A 31 14.52 -14.50 -1.44
N ASP A 32 13.82 -15.60 -1.46
CA ASP A 32 14.07 -16.74 -0.56
C ASP A 32 15.14 -17.72 -1.10
N GLY A 33 15.81 -17.35 -2.20
CA GLY A 33 16.81 -18.16 -2.88
C GLY A 33 16.21 -19.19 -3.86
N GLU A 34 14.90 -19.46 -3.76
CA GLU A 34 14.26 -20.51 -4.57
C GLU A 34 13.23 -19.96 -5.55
N ASN A 35 12.36 -19.08 -5.10
CA ASN A 35 11.23 -18.57 -5.90
C ASN A 35 11.56 -17.22 -6.51
N LYS A 36 11.65 -17.19 -7.83
CA LYS A 36 11.97 -15.96 -8.61
C LYS A 36 10.74 -15.18 -9.02
N ASN A 37 9.58 -15.80 -8.93
CA ASN A 37 8.34 -15.23 -9.44
C ASN A 37 7.26 -15.24 -8.37
N GLU A 38 6.48 -14.19 -8.34
CA GLU A 38 5.31 -14.08 -7.48
C GLU A 38 4.15 -13.48 -8.30
N ALA A 39 3.00 -14.10 -8.25
CA ALA A 39 1.76 -13.53 -8.78
C ALA A 39 0.72 -13.41 -7.67
N SER A 40 -0.05 -12.35 -7.69
CA SER A 40 -1.16 -12.19 -6.78
C SER A 40 -2.44 -11.73 -7.48
N VAL A 41 -3.56 -12.18 -6.94
CA VAL A 41 -4.88 -11.73 -7.33
C VAL A 41 -5.64 -11.33 -6.07
N SER A 42 -6.36 -10.21 -6.12
CA SER A 42 -7.22 -9.81 -5.02
C SER A 42 -8.54 -9.25 -5.50
N LEU A 43 -9.54 -9.40 -4.65
CA LEU A 43 -10.84 -8.76 -4.75
C LEU A 43 -10.91 -7.65 -3.70
N THR A 44 -11.32 -6.47 -4.13
CA THR A 44 -11.54 -5.31 -3.27
C THR A 44 -13.03 -4.99 -3.24
N THR A 45 -13.57 -4.74 -2.07
CA THR A 45 -14.92 -4.22 -1.86
C THR A 45 -14.89 -3.13 -0.83
N GLY A 46 -15.83 -2.20 -0.91
CA GLY A 46 -15.88 -1.12 0.06
C GLY A 46 -17.01 -0.14 -0.24
N LYS A 47 -17.01 0.94 0.51
CA LYS A 47 -17.99 2.02 0.36
C LYS A 47 -17.31 3.37 0.53
N ASN A 48 -17.52 4.21 -0.45
CA ASN A 48 -17.21 5.63 -0.39
C ASN A 48 -18.52 6.41 -0.29
N ILE A 49 -18.59 7.39 0.58
CA ILE A 49 -19.83 8.16 0.80
C ILE A 49 -20.23 8.97 -0.43
N ILE A 50 -19.27 9.38 -1.26
CA ILE A 50 -19.52 10.20 -2.45
C ILE A 50 -19.81 9.31 -3.67
N THR A 51 -18.99 8.28 -3.91
CA THR A 51 -19.08 7.45 -5.11
C THR A 51 -19.89 6.17 -4.90
N GLY A 52 -20.36 5.92 -3.67
CA GLY A 52 -21.12 4.73 -3.33
C GLY A 52 -20.26 3.48 -3.14
N PRO A 53 -20.82 2.28 -3.34
CA PRO A 53 -20.10 1.04 -3.18
C PRO A 53 -18.99 0.91 -4.22
N CYS A 54 -17.86 0.32 -3.84
CA CYS A 54 -16.80 -0.03 -4.77
C CYS A 54 -16.57 -1.54 -4.78
N VAL A 55 -16.39 -2.08 -5.97
CA VAL A 55 -16.00 -3.47 -6.22
C VAL A 55 -14.95 -3.45 -7.30
N GLY A 56 -13.85 -4.16 -7.06
CA GLY A 56 -12.76 -4.22 -8.03
C GLY A 56 -11.85 -5.41 -7.77
N ASN A 57 -10.92 -5.61 -8.66
CA ASN A 57 -9.86 -6.61 -8.52
C ASN A 57 -8.51 -6.04 -8.89
N THR A 58 -7.46 -6.59 -8.31
CA THR A 58 -6.07 -6.29 -8.67
C THR A 58 -5.35 -7.56 -9.06
N LEU A 59 -4.46 -7.43 -10.02
CA LEU A 59 -3.52 -8.45 -10.42
C LEU A 59 -2.11 -7.87 -10.29
N HIS A 60 -1.19 -8.62 -9.71
CA HIS A 60 0.22 -8.26 -9.64
C HIS A 60 1.09 -9.41 -10.08
N TYR A 61 2.23 -9.05 -10.64
CA TYR A 61 3.33 -9.96 -10.94
C TYR A 61 4.64 -9.33 -10.50
N LYS A 62 5.44 -10.05 -9.72
CA LYS A 62 6.77 -9.65 -9.28
C LYS A 62 7.80 -10.68 -9.73
N HIS A 63 8.91 -10.19 -10.25
CA HIS A 63 10.06 -11.01 -10.63
C HIS A 63 11.30 -10.57 -9.86
N TYR A 64 12.01 -11.52 -9.27
CA TYR A 64 13.29 -11.33 -8.59
C TYR A 64 14.43 -11.77 -9.50
N PHE A 65 15.24 -10.83 -9.95
CA PHE A 65 16.45 -11.14 -10.73
C PHE A 65 17.52 -11.77 -9.85
N ASN A 66 17.63 -11.30 -8.61
CA ASN A 66 18.57 -11.77 -7.59
C ASN A 66 18.14 -11.26 -6.20
N ASP A 67 19.00 -11.43 -5.19
CA ASP A 67 18.77 -11.00 -3.81
C ASP A 67 18.59 -9.47 -3.64
N HIS A 68 19.01 -8.70 -4.64
CA HIS A 68 19.01 -7.25 -4.59
C HIS A 68 17.97 -6.61 -5.50
N TRP A 69 17.70 -7.16 -6.68
CA TRP A 69 16.87 -6.52 -7.69
C TRP A 69 15.57 -7.28 -7.95
N SER A 70 14.48 -6.54 -7.97
CA SER A 70 13.18 -7.04 -8.42
C SER A 70 12.42 -5.98 -9.23
N ILE A 71 11.53 -6.46 -10.08
CA ILE A 71 10.50 -5.64 -10.72
C ILE A 71 9.12 -6.16 -10.33
N ASP A 72 8.18 -5.25 -10.27
CA ASP A 72 6.78 -5.53 -9.96
C ASP A 72 5.89 -4.76 -10.95
N GLY A 73 4.86 -5.40 -11.44
CA GLY A 73 3.86 -4.80 -12.29
C GLY A 73 2.47 -5.23 -11.85
N GLY A 74 1.49 -4.36 -12.05
CA GLY A 74 0.14 -4.69 -11.64
C GLY A 74 -0.93 -3.92 -12.38
N THR A 75 -2.16 -4.42 -12.29
CA THR A 75 -3.36 -3.78 -12.82
C THR A 75 -4.44 -3.72 -11.75
N ASN A 76 -5.21 -2.64 -11.78
CA ASN A 76 -6.35 -2.43 -10.90
C ASN A 76 -7.58 -2.11 -11.74
N LEU A 77 -8.64 -2.89 -11.56
CA LEU A 77 -9.92 -2.69 -12.21
C LEU A 77 -10.98 -2.45 -11.14
N GLN A 78 -11.56 -1.27 -11.11
CA GLN A 78 -12.67 -0.94 -10.21
C GLN A 78 -13.96 -0.71 -11.01
N TYR A 79 -14.80 -1.72 -11.00
CA TYR A 79 -15.99 -1.78 -11.86
C TYR A 79 -16.99 -0.66 -11.58
N THR A 80 -17.27 -0.38 -10.33
CA THR A 80 -18.26 0.64 -9.93
C THR A 80 -17.75 2.06 -10.09
N LYS A 81 -16.45 2.28 -9.94
CA LYS A 81 -15.81 3.59 -10.17
C LYS A 81 -15.37 3.78 -11.61
N GLN A 82 -15.48 2.73 -12.45
CA GLN A 82 -14.96 2.71 -13.81
C GLN A 82 -13.51 3.20 -13.88
N LEU A 83 -12.68 2.67 -12.97
CA LEU A 83 -11.27 3.00 -12.87
C LEU A 83 -10.43 1.84 -13.39
N TYR A 84 -9.46 2.17 -14.23
CA TYR A 84 -8.44 1.27 -14.75
C TYR A 84 -7.08 1.78 -14.32
N GLY A 85 -6.34 1.00 -13.54
CA GLY A 85 -5.01 1.34 -13.09
C GLY A 85 -3.95 0.39 -13.64
N PHE A 86 -2.77 0.92 -13.89
CA PHE A 86 -1.56 0.16 -14.23
C PHE A 86 -0.41 0.65 -13.37
N LYS A 87 0.45 -0.27 -12.92
CA LYS A 87 1.62 0.02 -12.11
C LYS A 87 2.85 -0.72 -12.63
N ALA A 88 3.99 -0.04 -12.59
CA ALA A 88 5.30 -0.63 -12.77
C ALA A 88 6.25 -0.11 -11.68
N LYS A 89 6.98 -1.00 -11.01
CA LYS A 89 7.88 -0.67 -9.92
C LYS A 89 9.20 -1.44 -10.07
N GLY A 90 10.31 -0.73 -9.91
CA GLY A 90 11.63 -1.32 -9.70
C GLY A 90 12.02 -1.19 -8.23
N GLU A 91 12.64 -2.21 -7.66
CA GLU A 91 13.05 -2.21 -6.26
C GLU A 91 14.47 -2.78 -6.11
N TYR A 92 15.29 -2.06 -5.33
CA TYR A 92 16.63 -2.48 -4.94
C TYR A 92 16.67 -2.75 -3.44
N HIS A 93 17.10 -3.94 -3.05
CA HIS A 93 17.14 -4.42 -1.68
C HIS A 93 18.57 -4.51 -1.15
N ILE A 94 18.79 -3.98 0.06
CA ILE A 94 20.02 -4.09 0.81
C ILE A 94 19.72 -4.70 2.18
N LYS A 95 20.46 -5.74 2.56
CA LYS A 95 20.36 -6.34 3.87
C LYS A 95 21.59 -5.99 4.70
N VAL A 96 21.38 -5.36 5.86
CA VAL A 96 22.43 -5.03 6.82
C VAL A 96 22.07 -5.65 8.17
N LYS A 97 22.67 -6.78 8.51
CA LYS A 97 22.34 -7.58 9.73
C LYS A 97 20.84 -7.94 9.75
N SER A 98 20.11 -7.42 10.76
CA SER A 98 18.66 -7.64 10.92
C SER A 98 17.79 -6.57 10.25
N PHE A 99 18.41 -5.58 9.60
CA PHE A 99 17.74 -4.53 8.85
C PHE A 99 17.70 -4.85 7.37
N HIS A 100 16.55 -4.58 6.77
CA HIS A 100 16.36 -4.59 5.32
C HIS A 100 16.01 -3.17 4.87
N MET A 101 16.66 -2.70 3.84
CA MET A 101 16.38 -1.42 3.19
C MET A 101 15.99 -1.68 1.75
N PHE A 102 14.92 -1.08 1.30
CA PHE A 102 14.41 -1.17 -0.06
C PHE A 102 14.32 0.23 -0.64
N ALA A 103 15.07 0.49 -1.69
CA ALA A 103 14.93 1.69 -2.50
C ALA A 103 14.07 1.35 -3.72
N SER A 104 13.05 2.13 -4.02
CA SER A 104 12.15 1.86 -5.12
C SER A 104 11.80 3.09 -5.94
N GLY A 105 11.66 2.87 -7.26
CA GLY A 105 11.03 3.79 -8.18
C GLY A 105 9.77 3.16 -8.75
N GLU A 106 8.68 3.91 -8.80
CA GLU A 106 7.38 3.43 -9.23
C GLU A 106 6.73 4.43 -10.19
N TYR A 107 6.09 3.90 -11.22
CA TYR A 107 5.20 4.64 -12.08
C TYR A 107 3.82 4.03 -12.01
N LEU A 108 2.81 4.88 -11.84
CA LEU A 108 1.42 4.52 -11.76
C LEU A 108 0.63 5.35 -12.77
N PHE A 109 -0.27 4.69 -13.48
CA PHE A 109 -1.25 5.29 -14.35
C PHE A 109 -2.65 4.86 -13.92
N ASN A 110 -3.56 5.81 -13.71
CA ASN A 110 -4.96 5.59 -13.46
C ASN A 110 -5.81 6.34 -14.48
N HIS A 111 -6.81 5.66 -15.04
CA HIS A 111 -7.83 6.27 -15.89
C HIS A 111 -9.19 6.19 -15.21
N TYR A 112 -9.77 7.33 -14.92
CA TYR A 112 -11.11 7.50 -14.34
C TYR A 112 -12.10 7.77 -15.44
N HIS A 113 -12.71 6.73 -15.99
CA HIS A 113 -13.60 6.83 -17.16
C HIS A 113 -14.77 7.80 -16.92
N ARG A 114 -15.39 7.73 -15.74
CA ARG A 114 -16.53 8.61 -15.39
C ARG A 114 -16.21 10.10 -15.46
N PHE A 115 -14.98 10.48 -15.20
CA PHE A 115 -14.53 11.88 -15.19
C PHE A 115 -13.65 12.22 -16.38
N ASN A 116 -13.45 11.27 -17.29
CA ASN A 116 -12.50 11.38 -18.39
C ASN A 116 -11.14 11.97 -17.94
N THR A 117 -10.61 11.43 -16.83
CA THR A 117 -9.42 11.94 -16.19
C THR A 117 -8.36 10.86 -16.19
N ASN A 118 -7.14 11.24 -16.56
CA ASN A 118 -5.94 10.43 -16.40
C ASN A 118 -5.12 11.00 -15.25
N GLU A 119 -4.61 10.11 -14.41
CA GLU A 119 -3.68 10.40 -13.34
C GLU A 119 -2.38 9.62 -13.60
N ASN A 120 -1.25 10.34 -13.60
CA ASN A 120 0.09 9.77 -13.73
C ASN A 120 0.84 10.10 -12.45
N VAL A 121 1.42 9.09 -11.83
CA VAL A 121 2.22 9.25 -10.62
C VAL A 121 3.61 8.67 -10.85
N ALA A 122 4.63 9.46 -10.56
CA ALA A 122 6.00 8.99 -10.42
C ALA A 122 6.37 9.08 -8.94
N ASN A 123 6.71 7.97 -8.32
CA ASN A 123 7.10 7.89 -6.92
C ASN A 123 8.52 7.35 -6.78
N MET A 124 9.27 7.93 -5.83
CA MET A 124 10.53 7.37 -5.35
C MET A 124 10.46 7.24 -3.83
N SER A 125 10.78 6.08 -3.30
CA SER A 125 10.70 5.84 -1.87
C SER A 125 11.78 4.91 -1.35
N VAL A 126 12.08 5.05 -0.06
CA VAL A 126 12.95 4.13 0.68
C VAL A 126 12.13 3.55 1.83
N ARG A 127 12.17 2.24 1.97
CA ARG A 127 11.56 1.50 3.05
C ARG A 127 12.62 0.85 3.91
N PHE A 128 12.49 1.01 5.22
CA PHE A 128 13.30 0.35 6.25
C PHE A 128 12.45 -0.68 6.96
N GLU A 129 12.90 -1.92 6.99
CA GLU A 129 12.18 -3.04 7.59
C GLU A 129 13.04 -3.75 8.65
N ARG A 130 12.43 -4.09 9.79
CA ARG A 130 13.06 -4.90 10.84
C ARG A 130 12.02 -5.72 11.59
N GLY A 131 12.01 -7.02 11.33
CA GLY A 131 11.24 -8.01 12.07
C GLY A 131 9.74 -7.74 12.17
N TYR A 132 9.33 -6.84 13.06
CA TYR A 132 7.94 -6.55 13.38
C TYR A 132 7.42 -5.27 12.74
N TRP A 133 8.27 -4.44 12.21
CA TRP A 133 7.90 -3.12 11.71
C TRP A 133 8.65 -2.74 10.45
N ASP A 134 8.10 -1.85 9.71
CA ASP A 134 8.76 -1.13 8.64
C ASP A 134 8.23 0.30 8.50
N ILE A 135 9.06 1.18 7.94
CA ILE A 135 8.77 2.58 7.68
C ILE A 135 9.13 2.88 6.23
N THR A 136 8.26 3.55 5.53
CA THR A 136 8.48 4.05 4.17
C THR A 136 8.50 5.57 4.17
N LEU A 137 9.46 6.15 3.47
CA LEU A 137 9.56 7.59 3.22
C LEU A 137 9.90 7.80 1.75
N GLY A 138 9.29 8.81 1.15
CA GLY A 138 9.51 9.09 -0.27
C GLY A 138 8.84 10.37 -0.74
N GLY A 139 8.78 10.53 -2.04
CA GLY A 139 8.10 11.64 -2.69
C GLY A 139 7.45 11.22 -4.00
N SER A 140 6.30 11.80 -4.28
CA SER A 140 5.51 11.57 -5.48
C SER A 140 5.28 12.84 -6.27
N LEU A 141 5.38 12.75 -7.59
CA LEU A 141 4.90 13.74 -8.54
C LEU A 141 3.61 13.22 -9.16
N ILE A 142 2.54 13.98 -9.04
CA ILE A 142 1.22 13.58 -9.51
C ILE A 142 0.76 14.56 -10.60
N ASN A 143 0.43 14.03 -11.77
CA ASN A 143 -0.07 14.80 -12.90
C ASN A 143 -1.46 14.32 -13.28
N TYR A 144 -2.40 15.24 -13.36
CA TYR A 144 -3.77 15.00 -13.84
C TYR A 144 -3.98 15.59 -15.22
N SER A 145 -4.70 14.88 -16.08
CA SER A 145 -5.22 15.40 -17.33
C SER A 145 -6.73 15.17 -17.35
N MET A 146 -7.50 16.26 -17.35
CA MET A 146 -8.96 16.23 -17.28
C MET A 146 -9.55 17.19 -18.32
N MET A 147 -10.34 16.68 -19.25
CA MET A 147 -11.08 17.47 -20.26
C MET A 147 -10.21 18.44 -21.09
N GLY A 148 -8.92 18.14 -21.26
CA GLY A 148 -7.96 18.97 -21.97
C GLY A 148 -7.09 19.87 -21.10
N ASP A 149 -7.45 20.03 -19.83
CA ASP A 149 -6.62 20.73 -18.85
C ASP A 149 -5.60 19.80 -18.21
N HIS A 150 -4.46 20.35 -17.86
CA HIS A 150 -3.38 19.65 -17.17
C HIS A 150 -3.09 20.30 -15.83
N TYR A 151 -3.07 19.51 -14.79
CA TYR A 151 -2.72 19.94 -13.45
C TYR A 151 -1.63 19.05 -12.87
N THR A 152 -0.60 19.68 -12.31
CA THR A 152 0.49 18.98 -11.60
C THR A 152 0.44 19.36 -10.14
N GLU A 153 0.32 18.37 -9.26
CA GLU A 153 0.47 18.61 -7.84
C GLU A 153 1.93 18.92 -7.49
N PRO A 154 2.17 19.78 -6.51
CA PRO A 154 3.51 19.95 -5.98
C PRO A 154 4.02 18.64 -5.41
N LEU A 155 5.34 18.47 -5.30
CA LEU A 155 5.96 17.26 -4.75
C LEU A 155 5.29 16.86 -3.44
N THR A 156 4.67 15.69 -3.46
CA THR A 156 3.91 15.15 -2.33
C THR A 156 4.80 14.20 -1.53
N LEU A 157 4.87 14.42 -0.22
CA LEU A 157 5.56 13.50 0.68
C LEU A 157 4.82 12.16 0.71
N THR A 158 5.51 11.07 0.39
CA THR A 158 5.04 9.71 0.59
C THR A 158 5.55 9.18 1.91
N PHE A 159 4.68 8.77 2.78
CA PHE A 159 5.06 8.15 4.04
C PHE A 159 4.13 7.01 4.40
N GLY A 160 4.70 6.08 5.10
CA GLY A 160 3.95 4.99 5.62
C GLY A 160 4.69 4.28 6.73
N ALA A 161 3.90 3.59 7.57
CA ALA A 161 4.44 2.94 8.71
C ALA A 161 3.59 1.66 9.01
N HIS A 162 4.13 0.40 9.41
CA HIS A 162 3.43 -0.86 9.72
C HIS A 162 3.98 -1.57 10.96
N ALA A 163 3.12 -2.05 11.81
CA ALA A 163 3.46 -2.91 12.93
C ALA A 163 2.77 -4.25 12.82
N SER A 164 3.54 -5.30 13.00
CA SER A 164 3.08 -6.68 12.99
C SER A 164 3.02 -7.25 14.39
N LEU A 165 2.00 -8.05 14.66
CA LEU A 165 1.87 -8.79 15.93
C LEU A 165 2.95 -9.86 16.08
N ARG A 166 3.45 -10.40 14.97
CA ARG A 166 4.47 -11.45 14.91
C ARG A 166 5.54 -11.12 13.88
N PRO A 167 6.74 -11.72 13.97
CA PRO A 167 7.71 -11.64 12.88
C PRO A 167 7.09 -12.14 11.57
N ARG A 168 7.46 -11.54 10.46
CA ARG A 168 6.92 -11.87 9.12
C ARG A 168 7.23 -13.28 8.64
N THR A 169 8.18 -13.97 9.28
CA THR A 169 8.52 -15.37 9.01
C THR A 169 7.44 -16.36 9.47
N HIS A 170 6.54 -15.93 10.38
CA HIS A 170 5.50 -16.80 10.91
C HIS A 170 4.48 -17.20 9.84
N ARG A 171 3.79 -18.33 10.09
CA ARG A 171 2.75 -18.86 9.22
C ARG A 171 1.55 -17.92 9.06
N TRP A 172 1.26 -17.13 10.07
CA TRP A 172 0.22 -16.11 10.04
C TRP A 172 0.66 -14.84 10.78
N ASN A 173 0.10 -13.72 10.39
CA ASN A 173 0.32 -12.45 11.02
C ASN A 173 -0.91 -11.56 10.89
N VAL A 174 -0.99 -10.58 11.78
CA VAL A 174 -1.92 -9.45 11.73
C VAL A 174 -1.09 -8.21 11.99
N GLY A 175 -1.35 -7.14 11.27
CA GLY A 175 -0.64 -5.88 11.39
C GLY A 175 -1.56 -4.68 11.36
N LEU A 176 -0.99 -3.54 11.78
CA LEU A 176 -1.59 -2.22 11.71
C LEU A 176 -0.91 -1.42 10.60
N LEU A 177 -1.71 -0.70 9.81
CA LEU A 177 -1.27 0.12 8.69
C LEU A 177 -1.56 1.60 8.97
N PHE A 178 -0.62 2.46 8.60
CA PHE A 178 -0.74 3.91 8.63
C PHE A 178 0.06 4.52 7.49
N ARG A 179 -0.61 5.05 6.45
CA ARG A 179 0.07 5.50 5.24
C ARG A 179 -0.77 6.50 4.43
N ASN A 180 -0.14 7.34 3.62
CA ASN A 180 -0.83 8.23 2.70
C ASN A 180 -0.85 7.71 1.26
N TYR A 181 -0.63 6.44 1.04
CA TYR A 181 -0.68 5.77 -0.26
C TYR A 181 -1.30 4.37 -0.14
N ASP A 182 -1.70 3.82 -1.26
CA ASP A 182 -2.12 2.43 -1.43
C ASP A 182 -1.47 1.89 -2.71
N ASP A 183 -1.75 0.66 -3.10
CA ASP A 183 -1.18 0.01 -4.29
C ASP A 183 -1.32 0.81 -5.58
N PHE A 184 -2.42 1.55 -5.73
CA PHE A 184 -2.76 2.32 -6.92
C PHE A 184 -3.17 3.75 -6.61
N TYR A 185 -2.84 4.26 -5.43
CA TYR A 185 -3.18 5.61 -5.01
C TYR A 185 -2.06 6.24 -4.22
N TYR A 186 -1.77 7.48 -4.52
CA TYR A 186 -0.93 8.37 -3.73
C TYR A 186 -1.74 9.60 -3.39
N GLU A 187 -1.81 9.95 -2.12
CA GLU A 187 -2.66 11.02 -1.66
C GLU A 187 -1.87 12.01 -0.81
N ASN A 188 -2.12 13.28 -1.08
CA ASN A 188 -1.52 14.36 -0.31
C ASN A 188 -2.25 14.46 1.03
N TRP A 189 -1.56 14.19 2.16
CA TRP A 189 -2.06 14.34 3.53
C TRP A 189 -3.29 13.48 3.93
N ASN A 190 -3.81 12.68 3.06
CA ASN A 190 -4.90 11.75 3.38
C ASN A 190 -4.35 10.46 3.98
N ILE A 191 -4.41 10.39 5.30
CA ILE A 191 -3.87 9.26 6.03
C ILE A 191 -4.85 8.10 6.01
N ASN A 192 -4.36 6.97 5.55
CA ASN A 192 -5.04 5.69 5.52
C ASN A 192 -4.70 4.89 6.78
N TRP A 193 -5.70 4.46 7.51
CA TRP A 193 -5.56 3.56 8.65
C TRP A 193 -6.07 2.19 8.26
N GLY A 194 -5.35 1.16 8.61
CA GLY A 194 -5.79 -0.18 8.23
C GLY A 194 -5.29 -1.28 9.14
N LEU A 195 -5.87 -2.43 8.89
CA LEU A 195 -5.46 -3.72 9.42
C LEU A 195 -5.12 -4.61 8.23
N ASP A 196 -4.02 -5.31 8.32
CA ASP A 196 -3.70 -6.37 7.39
C ASP A 196 -3.58 -7.72 8.08
N PHE A 197 -3.78 -8.77 7.34
CA PHE A 197 -3.49 -10.12 7.79
C PHE A 197 -2.97 -10.98 6.66
N TYR A 198 -2.23 -12.01 6.99
CA TYR A 198 -1.92 -13.08 6.07
C TYR A 198 -1.87 -14.45 6.74
N TYR A 199 -2.04 -15.50 5.93
CA TYR A 199 -1.90 -16.88 6.31
C TYR A 199 -1.18 -17.68 5.21
N LYS A 200 -0.02 -18.28 5.52
CA LYS A 200 0.73 -19.15 4.60
C LYS A 200 0.07 -20.52 4.58
N ILE A 201 -0.66 -20.85 3.52
CA ILE A 201 -1.33 -22.12 3.33
C ILE A 201 -0.28 -23.22 3.10
N LYS A 202 0.67 -22.91 2.19
CA LYS A 202 1.86 -23.70 1.83
C LYS A 202 3.02 -22.74 1.58
N PRO A 203 4.28 -23.20 1.46
CA PRO A 203 5.39 -22.33 1.10
C PRO A 203 5.14 -21.46 -0.14
N SER A 204 4.47 -22.02 -1.15
CA SER A 204 4.15 -21.33 -2.41
C SER A 204 2.83 -20.56 -2.39
N TRP A 205 1.98 -20.73 -1.37
CA TRP A 205 0.64 -20.15 -1.34
C TRP A 205 0.38 -19.36 -0.07
N LYS A 206 -0.05 -18.12 -0.23
CA LYS A 206 -0.40 -17.24 0.88
C LYS A 206 -1.75 -16.57 0.62
N LEU A 207 -2.67 -16.72 1.58
CA LEU A 207 -3.88 -15.91 1.68
C LEU A 207 -3.52 -14.60 2.36
N PHE A 208 -4.08 -13.49 1.90
CA PHE A 208 -3.94 -12.20 2.55
C PHE A 208 -5.25 -11.42 2.55
N GLY A 209 -5.34 -10.42 3.42
CA GLY A 209 -6.40 -9.45 3.40
C GLY A 209 -5.99 -8.17 4.07
N GLU A 210 -6.72 -7.12 3.76
CA GLU A 210 -6.50 -5.77 4.26
C GLU A 210 -7.84 -5.08 4.45
N PHE A 211 -7.98 -4.35 5.52
CA PHE A 211 -9.12 -3.48 5.78
C PHE A 211 -8.60 -2.06 6.02
N ASN A 212 -9.10 -1.10 5.29
CA ASN A 212 -8.68 0.29 5.35
C ASN A 212 -9.84 1.23 5.64
N ILE A 213 -9.53 2.28 6.40
CA ILE A 213 -10.37 3.45 6.58
C ILE A 213 -9.53 4.66 6.18
N ARG A 214 -10.00 5.44 5.22
CA ARG A 214 -9.33 6.64 4.76
C ARG A 214 -10.31 7.80 4.55
N PRO A 215 -9.88 9.07 4.67
CA PRO A 215 -10.62 10.18 4.11
C PRO A 215 -10.86 9.95 2.62
N ALA A 216 -11.94 10.40 2.07
CA ALA A 216 -12.25 10.21 0.64
C ALA A 216 -11.18 10.86 -0.23
N GLY A 217 -10.74 10.12 -1.25
CA GLY A 217 -9.53 10.31 -2.03
C GLY A 217 -9.29 11.68 -2.68
N SER A 218 -8.10 11.83 -3.27
CA SER A 218 -7.52 13.05 -3.81
C SER A 218 -8.39 13.85 -4.80
N MET A 219 -9.28 13.18 -5.53
CA MET A 219 -10.26 13.80 -6.43
C MET A 219 -11.44 14.44 -5.70
N SER A 220 -11.58 14.26 -4.40
CA SER A 220 -12.64 14.86 -3.60
C SER A 220 -12.04 15.81 -2.56
N GLN A 221 -11.95 17.07 -2.87
CA GLN A 221 -11.57 18.15 -1.94
C GLN A 221 -12.53 18.31 -0.76
N LEU A 222 -13.53 17.44 -0.65
CA LEU A 222 -14.48 17.43 0.45
C LEU A 222 -13.96 16.53 1.58
N ALA A 223 -13.04 17.04 2.34
CA ALA A 223 -12.25 16.41 3.41
C ALA A 223 -13.01 15.81 4.60
N SER A 224 -14.33 15.71 4.58
CA SER A 224 -15.12 15.23 5.72
C SER A 224 -15.74 13.84 5.55
N LYS A 225 -15.35 13.08 4.52
CA LYS A 225 -16.03 11.82 4.20
C LYS A 225 -15.03 10.66 4.13
N TYR A 226 -15.34 9.59 4.85
CA TYR A 226 -14.50 8.40 4.93
C TYR A 226 -14.82 7.39 3.83
N GLU A 227 -13.80 6.74 3.30
CA GLU A 227 -13.91 5.51 2.53
C GLU A 227 -13.48 4.33 3.38
N THR A 228 -14.26 3.26 3.36
CA THR A 228 -13.87 1.98 3.94
C THR A 228 -13.69 0.96 2.83
N THR A 229 -12.58 0.25 2.84
CA THR A 229 -12.31 -0.80 1.87
C THR A 229 -11.82 -2.06 2.56
N GLY A 230 -12.28 -3.20 2.07
CA GLY A 230 -11.77 -4.52 2.41
C GLY A 230 -11.20 -5.16 1.15
N LYS A 231 -10.03 -5.77 1.28
CA LYS A 231 -9.35 -6.51 0.22
C LYS A 231 -9.03 -7.90 0.73
N VAL A 232 -9.25 -8.90 -0.12
CA VAL A 232 -8.82 -10.28 0.14
C VAL A 232 -8.22 -10.86 -1.13
N GLY A 233 -7.16 -11.66 -1.00
CA GLY A 233 -6.50 -12.21 -2.17
C GLY A 233 -5.57 -13.37 -1.86
N LEU A 234 -5.01 -13.90 -2.93
CA LEU A 234 -4.07 -15.00 -2.91
C LEU A 234 -2.77 -14.59 -3.58
N ILE A 235 -1.67 -15.06 -3.03
CA ILE A 235 -0.34 -14.94 -3.60
C ILE A 235 0.17 -16.34 -3.90
N TYR A 236 0.75 -16.51 -5.09
CA TYR A 236 1.42 -17.72 -5.51
C TYR A 236 2.87 -17.42 -5.92
N ARG A 237 3.81 -18.23 -5.43
CA ARG A 237 5.25 -18.15 -5.70
C ARG A 237 5.77 -19.39 -6.39
N TRP A 238 6.68 -19.21 -7.36
CA TRP A 238 7.33 -20.31 -8.09
C TRP A 238 8.73 -19.94 -8.58
N LYS A 239 9.48 -20.98 -9.01
CA LYS A 239 10.83 -20.88 -9.55
C LYS A 239 10.86 -20.20 -10.92
#